data_f767b6af4ba31969ef37e80fa631f939
#
_entry.id   f767b6af4ba31969ef37e80fa631f939
#
_cell.length_a   1.000
_cell.length_b   1.000
_cell.length_c   1.000
_cell.angle_alpha   90.00
_cell.angle_beta   90.00
_cell.angle_gamma   90.00
#
_symmetry.space_group_name_H-M   'P 1'
#
loop_
_entity.id
_entity.type
_entity.pdbx_description
1 polymer ?
#
loop_
_entity_poly.entity_id
_entity_poly.type
_entity_poly.pdbx_seq_one_letter_code
_entity_poly.pdbx_strand_id
1 'polypeptide(L)'
;AAVIPTTNPTSTAIFKTLLALKTRNGIIISPHPRAKGCTIAAAKVVLDAAVKAGAPEGIIGWIDVPSLELTNTVMKDADIILATGGPGMVKAAYSSGKPALGVGAGNTPAIIDDTADIKLAVNSIIHSKTFDNGMICASEQSVTVLAPVYEAVKKEFVYRGCYFLKPDEIEKVRKTILINGSLNAKIVGQSAYKI
;
A
#
# COMPACT_ATOMS: atom_id res chain seq x y z
N ALA A 1 -10.46 -9.38 12.35
CA ALA A 1 -9.00 -9.26 12.37
C ALA A 1 -8.52 -8.24 11.35
N ALA A 2 -7.41 -7.55 11.64
CA ALA A 2 -6.80 -6.59 10.72
C ALA A 2 -5.31 -6.90 10.53
N VAL A 3 -4.92 -7.25 9.32
CA VAL A 3 -3.51 -7.41 8.93
C VAL A 3 -3.00 -6.10 8.35
N ILE A 4 -1.87 -5.60 8.89
CA ILE A 4 -1.32 -4.27 8.57
C ILE A 4 -0.01 -4.40 7.79
N PRO A 5 0.16 -3.66 6.68
CA PRO A 5 1.35 -3.72 5.84
C PRO A 5 2.51 -2.90 6.41
N THR A 6 3.68 -2.97 5.74
CA THR A 6 4.85 -2.15 6.10
C THR A 6 4.87 -0.77 5.46
N THR A 7 4.23 -0.60 4.30
CA THR A 7 4.37 0.61 3.48
C THR A 7 3.60 1.81 4.00
N ASN A 8 2.43 1.58 4.63
CA ASN A 8 1.59 2.62 5.23
C ASN A 8 0.91 2.10 6.52
N PRO A 9 1.69 1.71 7.53
CA PRO A 9 1.17 0.99 8.69
C PRO A 9 0.27 1.85 9.58
N THR A 10 0.64 3.10 9.84
CA THR A 10 -0.11 4.01 10.72
C THR A 10 -1.48 4.36 10.15
N SER A 11 -1.52 4.81 8.90
CA SER A 11 -2.77 5.15 8.22
C SER A 11 -3.70 3.94 8.10
N THR A 12 -3.15 2.75 7.80
CA THR A 12 -3.93 1.52 7.71
C THR A 12 -4.48 1.08 9.06
N ALA A 13 -3.70 1.19 10.14
CA ALA A 13 -4.17 0.90 11.49
C ALA A 13 -5.30 1.84 11.90
N ILE A 14 -5.13 3.16 11.71
CA ILE A 14 -6.16 4.17 12.01
C ILE A 14 -7.44 3.89 11.19
N PHE A 15 -7.31 3.72 9.89
CA PHE A 15 -8.44 3.47 9.00
C PHE A 15 -9.25 2.23 9.43
N LYS A 16 -8.57 1.11 9.65
CA LYS A 16 -9.24 -0.15 10.01
C LYS A 16 -9.86 -0.12 11.39
N THR A 17 -9.22 0.53 12.36
CA THR A 17 -9.79 0.70 13.70
C THR A 17 -11.01 1.62 13.68
N LEU A 18 -10.97 2.73 12.97
CA LEU A 18 -12.13 3.62 12.80
C LEU A 18 -13.29 2.89 12.11
N LEU A 19 -12.98 2.08 11.09
CA LEU A 19 -14.00 1.28 10.41
C LEU A 19 -14.66 0.28 11.37
N ALA A 20 -13.86 -0.45 12.16
CA ALA A 20 -14.35 -1.40 13.15
C ALA A 20 -15.24 -0.71 14.19
N LEU A 21 -14.79 0.39 14.78
CA LEU A 21 -15.55 1.16 15.74
C LEU A 21 -16.86 1.70 15.16
N LYS A 22 -16.81 2.26 13.95
CA LYS A 22 -18.01 2.77 13.27
C LYS A 22 -19.06 1.69 13.05
N THR A 23 -18.63 0.47 12.80
CA THR A 23 -19.51 -0.69 12.59
C THR A 23 -19.77 -1.50 13.88
N ARG A 24 -19.33 -0.99 15.04
CA ARG A 24 -19.49 -1.61 16.36
C ARG A 24 -18.87 -3.00 16.49
N ASN A 25 -17.70 -3.18 15.88
CA ASN A 25 -16.90 -4.39 15.98
C ASN A 25 -15.67 -4.16 16.86
N GLY A 26 -15.28 -5.20 17.61
CA GLY A 26 -13.94 -5.29 18.16
C GLY A 26 -12.94 -5.60 17.05
N ILE A 27 -11.68 -5.23 17.26
CA ILE A 27 -10.62 -5.46 16.28
C ILE A 27 -9.32 -5.92 16.93
N ILE A 28 -8.72 -6.96 16.37
CA ILE A 28 -7.37 -7.40 16.71
C ILE A 28 -6.46 -7.10 15.53
N ILE A 29 -5.39 -6.34 15.79
CA ILE A 29 -4.41 -5.91 14.79
C ILE A 29 -3.24 -6.87 14.79
N SER A 30 -2.92 -7.40 13.61
CA SER A 30 -1.68 -8.12 13.33
C SER A 30 -0.73 -7.19 12.58
N PRO A 31 0.24 -6.57 13.26
CA PRO A 31 1.21 -5.68 12.63
C PRO A 31 2.27 -6.48 11.89
N HIS A 32 2.81 -5.91 10.83
CA HIS A 32 4.03 -6.45 10.22
C HIS A 32 5.21 -6.27 11.20
N PRO A 33 6.12 -7.25 11.38
CA PRO A 33 7.25 -7.17 12.33
C PRO A 33 8.08 -5.89 12.21
N ARG A 34 8.38 -5.44 11.00
CA ARG A 34 9.15 -4.22 10.74
C ARG A 34 8.42 -2.92 11.05
N ALA A 35 7.10 -2.93 11.14
CA ALA A 35 6.26 -1.77 11.39
C ALA A 35 5.47 -1.87 12.70
N LYS A 36 5.84 -2.80 13.58
CA LYS A 36 5.13 -3.08 14.83
C LYS A 36 4.97 -1.82 15.69
N GLY A 37 6.05 -1.11 15.95
CA GLY A 37 6.07 0.03 16.86
C GLY A 37 5.09 1.14 16.44
N CYS A 38 5.17 1.59 15.18
CA CYS A 38 4.29 2.66 14.69
C CYS A 38 2.83 2.19 14.53
N THR A 39 2.60 0.93 14.16
CA THR A 39 1.25 0.35 14.09
C THR A 39 0.58 0.35 15.46
N ILE A 40 1.27 -0.14 16.50
CA ILE A 40 0.74 -0.20 17.85
C ILE A 40 0.54 1.21 18.43
N ALA A 41 1.48 2.13 18.20
CA ALA A 41 1.33 3.52 18.62
C ALA A 41 0.08 4.17 18.02
N ALA A 42 -0.17 3.97 16.73
CA ALA A 42 -1.37 4.45 16.07
C ALA A 42 -2.65 3.84 16.64
N ALA A 43 -2.65 2.51 16.89
CA ALA A 43 -3.79 1.82 17.50
C ALA A 43 -4.10 2.32 18.91
N LYS A 44 -3.06 2.60 19.74
CA LYS A 44 -3.22 3.16 21.08
C LYS A 44 -3.90 4.54 21.06
N VAL A 45 -3.48 5.41 20.16
CA VAL A 45 -4.11 6.75 20.04
C VAL A 45 -5.61 6.62 19.75
N VAL A 46 -6.01 5.70 18.86
CA VAL A 46 -7.43 5.49 18.55
C VAL A 46 -8.15 4.84 19.72
N LEU A 47 -7.53 3.84 20.39
CA LEU A 47 -8.11 3.20 21.58
C LEU A 47 -8.36 4.20 22.70
N ASP A 48 -7.37 5.03 23.04
CA ASP A 48 -7.48 6.04 24.09
C ASP A 48 -8.62 7.04 23.80
N ALA A 49 -8.75 7.47 22.53
CA ALA A 49 -9.83 8.35 22.12
C ALA A 49 -11.20 7.65 22.21
N ALA A 50 -11.28 6.38 21.80
CA ALA A 50 -12.50 5.60 21.83
C ALA A 50 -12.98 5.36 23.26
N VAL A 51 -12.08 4.96 24.17
CA VAL A 51 -12.39 4.74 25.59
C VAL A 51 -12.85 6.05 26.26
N LYS A 52 -12.17 7.16 26.00
CA LYS A 52 -12.63 8.50 26.47
C LYS A 52 -14.03 8.87 25.97
N ALA A 53 -14.43 8.37 24.81
CA ALA A 53 -15.76 8.55 24.24
C ALA A 53 -16.79 7.51 24.72
N GLY A 54 -16.41 6.60 25.64
CA GLY A 54 -17.30 5.59 26.23
C GLY A 54 -17.26 4.21 25.58
N ALA A 55 -16.30 3.92 24.71
CA ALA A 55 -16.10 2.57 24.20
C ALA A 55 -15.53 1.66 25.29
N PRO A 56 -15.81 0.34 25.26
CA PRO A 56 -15.23 -0.61 26.21
C PRO A 56 -13.71 -0.66 26.10
N GLU A 57 -13.03 -0.80 27.25
CA GLU A 57 -11.62 -1.15 27.26
C GLU A 57 -11.41 -2.49 26.53
N GLY A 58 -10.34 -2.59 25.76
CA GLY A 58 -10.05 -3.81 24.99
C GLY A 58 -10.80 -3.96 23.67
N ILE A 59 -11.60 -2.96 23.25
CA ILE A 59 -12.28 -2.98 21.92
C ILE A 59 -11.28 -3.03 20.75
N ILE A 60 -10.05 -2.54 20.95
CA ILE A 60 -8.94 -2.62 20.03
C ILE A 60 -7.79 -3.36 20.71
N GLY A 61 -7.41 -4.51 20.16
CA GLY A 61 -6.26 -5.29 20.59
C GLY A 61 -5.21 -5.40 19.48
N TRP A 62 -4.02 -5.87 19.81
CA TRP A 62 -2.93 -6.11 18.86
C TRP A 62 -2.00 -7.23 19.30
N ILE A 63 -1.26 -7.77 18.34
CA ILE A 63 -0.21 -8.77 18.58
C ILE A 63 1.10 -8.04 18.92
N ASP A 64 1.60 -8.18 20.14
CA ASP A 64 2.87 -7.56 20.58
C ASP A 64 4.11 -8.23 20.01
N VAL A 65 4.04 -9.54 19.78
CA VAL A 65 5.12 -10.32 19.17
C VAL A 65 4.62 -10.92 17.87
N PRO A 66 4.64 -10.14 16.76
CA PRO A 66 4.04 -10.58 15.51
C PRO A 66 4.82 -11.75 14.92
N SER A 67 4.06 -12.80 14.58
CA SER A 67 4.54 -13.98 13.83
C SER A 67 3.51 -14.36 12.77
N LEU A 68 3.95 -15.15 11.79
CA LEU A 68 3.04 -15.69 10.79
C LEU A 68 2.01 -16.63 11.41
N GLU A 69 2.43 -17.42 12.40
CA GLU A 69 1.56 -18.34 13.14
C GLU A 69 0.45 -17.59 13.86
N LEU A 70 0.78 -16.55 14.65
CA LEU A 70 -0.22 -15.74 15.36
C LEU A 70 -1.14 -15.00 14.39
N THR A 71 -0.61 -14.51 13.27
CA THR A 71 -1.43 -13.89 12.23
C THR A 71 -2.45 -14.88 11.66
N ASN A 72 -2.03 -16.11 11.37
CA ASN A 72 -2.92 -17.16 10.89
C ASN A 72 -3.97 -17.56 11.94
N THR A 73 -3.58 -17.65 13.21
CA THR A 73 -4.50 -17.94 14.32
C THR A 73 -5.58 -16.86 14.41
N VAL A 74 -5.18 -15.60 14.45
CA VAL A 74 -6.15 -14.48 14.50
C VAL A 74 -7.06 -14.45 13.28
N MET A 75 -6.55 -14.74 12.09
CA MET A 75 -7.39 -14.84 10.89
C MET A 75 -8.39 -16.00 10.96
N LYS A 76 -7.98 -17.15 11.53
CA LYS A 76 -8.84 -18.33 11.69
C LYS A 76 -9.97 -18.10 12.71
N ASP A 77 -9.67 -17.38 13.78
CA ASP A 77 -10.63 -17.21 14.90
C ASP A 77 -11.53 -15.97 14.72
N ALA A 78 -11.17 -15.02 13.85
CA ALA A 78 -11.97 -13.83 13.59
C ALA A 78 -13.24 -14.14 12.78
N ASP A 79 -14.28 -13.32 12.96
CA ASP A 79 -15.51 -13.40 12.17
C ASP A 79 -15.32 -12.79 10.77
N ILE A 80 -14.48 -11.76 10.64
CA ILE A 80 -14.15 -11.11 9.38
C ILE A 80 -12.69 -10.64 9.38
N ILE A 81 -12.07 -10.67 8.22
CA ILE A 81 -10.67 -10.30 8.02
C ILE A 81 -10.55 -9.08 7.12
N LEU A 82 -9.81 -8.07 7.57
CA LEU A 82 -9.37 -6.93 6.78
C LEU A 82 -7.87 -7.06 6.52
N ALA A 83 -7.48 -7.67 5.40
CA ALA A 83 -6.07 -7.92 5.10
C ALA A 83 -5.52 -6.87 4.10
N THR A 84 -4.44 -6.19 4.47
CA THR A 84 -3.64 -5.38 3.54
C THR A 84 -2.20 -5.87 3.57
N GLY A 85 -1.68 -6.28 2.43
CA GLY A 85 -0.33 -6.84 2.35
C GLY A 85 0.03 -7.33 0.96
N GLY A 86 1.14 -8.02 0.84
CA GLY A 86 1.56 -8.63 -0.42
C GLY A 86 0.63 -9.78 -0.86
N PRO A 87 0.77 -10.26 -2.13
CA PRO A 87 -0.11 -11.29 -2.69
C PRO A 87 -0.23 -12.56 -1.85
N GLY A 88 0.85 -12.98 -1.19
CA GLY A 88 0.85 -14.16 -0.32
C GLY A 88 -0.06 -13.98 0.90
N MET A 89 -0.05 -12.81 1.53
CA MET A 89 -0.88 -12.50 2.69
C MET A 89 -2.36 -12.40 2.30
N VAL A 90 -2.66 -11.76 1.18
CA VAL A 90 -4.03 -11.67 0.65
C VAL A 90 -4.58 -13.06 0.31
N LYS A 91 -3.76 -13.91 -0.31
CA LYS A 91 -4.12 -15.32 -0.57
C LYS A 91 -4.39 -16.08 0.74
N ALA A 92 -3.55 -15.90 1.76
CA ALA A 92 -3.74 -16.53 3.07
C ALA A 92 -5.07 -16.08 3.71
N ALA A 93 -5.40 -14.80 3.65
CA ALA A 93 -6.66 -14.27 4.16
C ALA A 93 -7.87 -14.90 3.48
N TYR A 94 -7.89 -14.96 2.15
CA TYR A 94 -8.98 -15.61 1.40
C TYR A 94 -9.04 -17.13 1.62
N SER A 95 -7.92 -17.76 1.93
CA SER A 95 -7.86 -19.22 2.19
C SER A 95 -8.13 -19.59 3.65
N SER A 96 -8.40 -18.63 4.53
CA SER A 96 -8.64 -18.87 5.97
C SER A 96 -9.97 -19.54 6.28
N GLY A 97 -10.89 -19.59 5.31
CA GLY A 97 -12.27 -20.08 5.51
C GLY A 97 -13.19 -19.04 6.15
N LYS A 98 -12.75 -17.80 6.32
CA LYS A 98 -13.53 -16.69 6.88
C LYS A 98 -13.80 -15.62 5.81
N PRO A 99 -14.89 -14.84 5.95
CA PRO A 99 -15.08 -13.65 5.14
C PRO A 99 -13.87 -12.73 5.20
N ALA A 100 -13.31 -12.37 4.04
CA ALA A 100 -12.11 -11.57 3.99
C ALA A 100 -12.22 -10.46 2.92
N LEU A 101 -11.78 -9.26 3.29
CA LEU A 101 -11.57 -8.13 2.40
C LEU A 101 -10.05 -7.94 2.26
N GLY A 102 -9.52 -8.42 1.15
CA GLY A 102 -8.08 -8.41 0.85
C GLY A 102 -7.71 -7.25 -0.06
N VAL A 103 -6.68 -6.49 0.33
CA VAL A 103 -6.07 -5.43 -0.48
C VAL A 103 -4.61 -5.79 -0.71
N GLY A 104 -4.29 -6.06 -1.95
CA GLY A 104 -2.94 -6.42 -2.42
C GLY A 104 -2.21 -5.26 -3.10
N ALA A 105 -1.25 -5.63 -3.95
CA ALA A 105 -0.56 -4.67 -4.81
C ALA A 105 -1.55 -4.05 -5.82
N GLY A 106 -1.56 -2.73 -5.89
CA GLY A 106 -2.33 -2.00 -6.87
C GLY A 106 -1.60 -1.91 -8.22
N ASN A 107 -2.36 -1.70 -9.28
CA ASN A 107 -1.86 -1.28 -10.59
C ASN A 107 -2.77 -0.14 -11.06
N THR A 108 -2.51 1.05 -10.53
CA THR A 108 -3.34 2.24 -10.77
C THR A 108 -3.01 2.85 -12.12
N PRO A 109 -3.92 2.84 -13.11
CA PRO A 109 -3.73 3.54 -14.37
C PRO A 109 -4.14 5.01 -14.23
N ALA A 110 -3.41 5.91 -14.88
CA ALA A 110 -3.85 7.28 -15.15
C ALA A 110 -4.20 7.41 -16.64
N ILE A 111 -5.24 8.15 -16.96
CA ILE A 111 -5.64 8.44 -18.33
C ILE A 111 -5.52 9.94 -18.58
N ILE A 112 -4.83 10.33 -19.63
CA ILE A 112 -4.73 11.73 -20.08
C ILE A 112 -5.40 11.82 -21.45
N ASP A 113 -6.51 12.53 -21.50
CA ASP A 113 -7.26 12.81 -22.72
C ASP A 113 -6.92 14.21 -23.29
N ASP A 114 -7.55 14.57 -24.39
CA ASP A 114 -7.33 15.82 -25.09
C ASP A 114 -7.94 17.06 -24.41
N THR A 115 -8.75 16.85 -23.37
CA THR A 115 -9.34 17.93 -22.54
C THR A 115 -8.50 18.24 -21.30
N ALA A 116 -7.48 17.43 -21.00
CA ALA A 116 -6.68 17.56 -19.80
C ALA A 116 -5.75 18.79 -19.84
N ASP A 117 -5.58 19.45 -18.70
CA ASP A 117 -4.41 20.32 -18.47
C ASP A 117 -3.16 19.44 -18.35
N ILE A 118 -2.39 19.36 -19.43
CA ILE A 118 -1.22 18.48 -19.54
C ILE A 118 -0.19 18.80 -18.44
N LYS A 119 0.06 20.09 -18.15
CA LYS A 119 1.04 20.50 -17.14
C LYS A 119 0.62 20.06 -15.74
N LEU A 120 -0.64 20.27 -15.40
CA LEU A 120 -1.21 19.84 -14.11
C LEU A 120 -1.21 18.31 -14.01
N ALA A 121 -1.68 17.60 -15.03
CA ALA A 121 -1.78 16.15 -15.04
C ALA A 121 -0.41 15.49 -14.85
N VAL A 122 0.58 15.87 -15.65
CA VAL A 122 1.94 15.31 -15.57
C VAL A 122 2.59 15.65 -14.24
N ASN A 123 2.44 16.89 -13.73
CA ASN A 123 2.95 17.27 -12.43
C ASN A 123 2.36 16.40 -11.30
N SER A 124 1.05 16.22 -11.30
CA SER A 124 0.34 15.43 -10.29
C SER A 124 0.77 13.96 -10.30
N ILE A 125 0.91 13.37 -11.50
CA ILE A 125 1.38 11.99 -11.67
C ILE A 125 2.81 11.83 -11.13
N ILE A 126 3.72 12.75 -11.45
CA ILE A 126 5.10 12.69 -10.97
C ILE A 126 5.15 12.82 -9.45
N HIS A 127 4.44 13.78 -8.86
CA HIS A 127 4.39 13.94 -7.40
C HIS A 127 3.83 12.71 -6.70
N SER A 128 2.74 12.14 -7.23
CA SER A 128 2.14 10.93 -6.69
C SER A 128 3.10 9.74 -6.81
N LYS A 129 3.70 9.54 -7.99
CA LYS A 129 4.56 8.36 -8.23
C LYS A 129 5.89 8.44 -7.52
N THR A 130 6.46 9.62 -7.33
CA THR A 130 7.75 9.78 -6.65
C THR A 130 7.63 9.91 -5.13
N PHE A 131 6.43 10.10 -4.60
CA PHE A 131 6.19 10.07 -3.16
C PHE A 131 6.69 8.75 -2.57
N ASP A 132 7.48 8.85 -1.50
CA ASP A 132 8.07 7.70 -0.80
C ASP A 132 8.81 6.73 -1.75
N ASN A 133 9.51 7.26 -2.75
CA ASN A 133 10.21 6.49 -3.80
C ASN A 133 9.30 5.46 -4.50
N GLY A 134 8.03 5.78 -4.67
CA GLY A 134 7.07 4.94 -5.38
C GLY A 134 6.60 3.70 -4.62
N MET A 135 6.79 3.66 -3.31
CA MET A 135 6.37 2.51 -2.48
C MET A 135 4.86 2.44 -2.26
N ILE A 136 4.15 3.56 -2.31
CA ILE A 136 2.71 3.61 -2.08
C ILE A 136 1.96 2.83 -3.17
N CYS A 137 1.10 1.91 -2.74
CA CYS A 137 0.30 1.08 -3.64
C CYS A 137 -0.74 1.87 -4.46
N ALA A 138 -1.09 3.07 -4.04
CA ALA A 138 -2.05 3.95 -4.70
C ALA A 138 -1.42 4.83 -5.80
N SER A 139 -0.09 4.87 -5.92
CA SER A 139 0.59 5.67 -6.96
C SER A 139 0.39 5.06 -8.36
N GLU A 140 0.42 5.89 -9.37
CA GLU A 140 0.22 5.49 -10.75
C GLU A 140 1.30 4.51 -11.21
N GLN A 141 0.88 3.41 -11.85
CA GLN A 141 1.77 2.38 -12.39
C GLN A 141 1.86 2.46 -13.92
N SER A 142 0.86 3.05 -14.54
CA SER A 142 0.82 3.26 -15.98
C SER A 142 0.10 4.56 -16.33
N VAL A 143 0.46 5.15 -17.46
CA VAL A 143 -0.20 6.34 -18.01
C VAL A 143 -0.65 6.02 -19.43
N THR A 144 -1.96 6.04 -19.65
CA THR A 144 -2.57 5.92 -20.98
C THR A 144 -2.85 7.32 -21.50
N VAL A 145 -2.31 7.64 -22.67
CA VAL A 145 -2.42 8.97 -23.28
C VAL A 145 -3.11 8.85 -24.62
N LEU A 146 -4.10 9.69 -24.89
CA LEU A 146 -4.71 9.75 -26.23
C LEU A 146 -3.72 10.23 -27.26
N ALA A 147 -3.79 9.66 -28.47
CA ALA A 147 -2.83 9.94 -29.56
C ALA A 147 -2.64 11.43 -29.87
N PRO A 148 -3.70 12.28 -29.92
CA PRO A 148 -3.55 13.71 -30.23
C PRO A 148 -2.65 14.49 -29.27
N VAL A 149 -2.58 14.07 -28.00
CA VAL A 149 -1.81 14.77 -26.95
C VAL A 149 -0.54 14.02 -26.51
N TYR A 150 -0.29 12.85 -27.07
CA TYR A 150 0.81 11.97 -26.65
C TYR A 150 2.18 12.65 -26.68
N GLU A 151 2.52 13.32 -27.77
CA GLU A 151 3.83 13.98 -27.90
C GLU A 151 4.00 15.16 -26.94
N ALA A 152 2.93 15.92 -26.69
CA ALA A 152 2.94 17.01 -25.72
C ALA A 152 3.13 16.51 -24.28
N VAL A 153 2.42 15.44 -23.91
CA VAL A 153 2.54 14.79 -22.60
C VAL A 153 3.95 14.24 -22.41
N LYS A 154 4.49 13.54 -23.41
CA LYS A 154 5.85 12.99 -23.36
C LYS A 154 6.92 14.07 -23.16
N LYS A 155 6.80 15.18 -23.90
CA LYS A 155 7.69 16.35 -23.75
C LYS A 155 7.61 16.95 -22.35
N GLU A 156 6.40 17.05 -21.77
CA GLU A 156 6.22 17.57 -20.43
C GLU A 156 6.84 16.67 -19.36
N PHE A 157 6.73 15.34 -19.49
CA PHE A 157 7.45 14.40 -18.62
C PHE A 157 8.97 14.61 -18.68
N VAL A 158 9.54 14.71 -19.89
CA VAL A 158 10.97 14.96 -20.07
C VAL A 158 11.38 16.31 -19.47
N TYR A 159 10.60 17.36 -19.72
CA TYR A 159 10.85 18.69 -19.18
C TYR A 159 10.90 18.69 -17.64
N ARG A 160 10.09 17.85 -16.98
CA ARG A 160 10.08 17.69 -15.52
C ARG A 160 11.10 16.68 -14.99
N GLY A 161 12.03 16.22 -15.81
CA GLY A 161 13.14 15.37 -15.40
C GLY A 161 12.89 13.87 -15.48
N CYS A 162 11.79 13.43 -16.09
CA CYS A 162 11.58 12.01 -16.35
C CYS A 162 12.43 11.55 -17.54
N TYR A 163 12.96 10.34 -17.43
CA TYR A 163 13.73 9.68 -18.45
C TYR A 163 13.00 8.46 -19.00
N PHE A 164 12.85 8.40 -20.32
CA PHE A 164 12.26 7.26 -21.01
C PHE A 164 13.36 6.27 -21.39
N LEU A 165 13.32 5.09 -20.79
CA LEU A 165 14.31 4.03 -21.01
C LEU A 165 14.28 3.54 -22.47
N LYS A 166 15.47 3.32 -23.03
CA LYS A 166 15.64 2.64 -24.31
C LYS A 166 15.51 1.12 -24.15
N PRO A 167 15.29 0.35 -25.21
CA PRO A 167 15.09 -1.10 -25.11
C PRO A 167 16.21 -1.85 -24.38
N ASP A 168 17.46 -1.50 -24.60
CA ASP A 168 18.62 -2.08 -23.93
C ASP A 168 18.70 -1.69 -22.44
N GLU A 169 18.27 -0.49 -22.11
CA GLU A 169 18.21 0.01 -20.73
C GLU A 169 17.08 -0.67 -19.95
N ILE A 170 15.92 -0.92 -20.60
CA ILE A 170 14.80 -1.66 -19.99
C ILE A 170 15.28 -3.02 -19.49
N GLU A 171 16.09 -3.75 -20.28
CA GLU A 171 16.59 -5.07 -19.85
C GLU A 171 17.58 -4.98 -18.67
N LYS A 172 18.40 -3.92 -18.60
CA LYS A 172 19.29 -3.68 -17.46
C LYS A 172 18.48 -3.38 -16.18
N VAL A 173 17.47 -2.50 -16.30
CA VAL A 173 16.59 -2.18 -15.19
C VAL A 173 15.82 -3.42 -14.74
N ARG A 174 15.26 -4.19 -15.67
CA ARG A 174 14.55 -5.45 -15.38
C ARG A 174 15.39 -6.42 -14.55
N LYS A 175 16.66 -6.63 -14.93
CA LYS A 175 17.60 -7.50 -14.20
C LYS A 175 17.94 -6.97 -12.81
N THR A 176 17.86 -5.66 -12.60
CA THR A 176 18.09 -5.03 -11.30
C THR A 176 16.88 -5.16 -10.39
N ILE A 177 15.67 -4.93 -10.92
CA ILE A 177 14.45 -4.92 -10.12
C ILE A 177 13.84 -6.31 -9.92
N LEU A 178 14.18 -7.29 -10.76
CA LEU A 178 13.68 -8.67 -10.64
C LEU A 178 14.84 -9.65 -10.41
N ILE A 179 14.67 -10.53 -9.43
CA ILE A 179 15.57 -11.66 -9.15
C ILE A 179 14.72 -12.93 -9.21
N ASN A 180 15.06 -13.85 -10.13
CA ASN A 180 14.32 -15.11 -10.33
C ASN A 180 12.80 -14.90 -10.50
N GLY A 181 12.40 -13.87 -11.25
CA GLY A 181 10.98 -13.55 -11.50
C GLY A 181 10.25 -12.87 -10.34
N SER A 182 10.92 -12.63 -9.22
CA SER A 182 10.36 -11.93 -8.06
C SER A 182 11.00 -10.57 -7.85
N LEU A 183 10.26 -9.66 -7.22
CA LEU A 183 10.77 -8.32 -6.91
C LEU A 183 12.01 -8.42 -6.01
N ASN A 184 13.07 -7.73 -6.39
CA ASN A 184 14.27 -7.58 -5.57
C ASN A 184 13.98 -6.72 -4.33
N ALA A 185 13.84 -7.37 -3.18
CA ALA A 185 13.51 -6.68 -1.92
C ALA A 185 14.56 -5.61 -1.50
N LYS A 186 15.78 -5.67 -2.03
CA LYS A 186 16.86 -4.73 -1.69
C LYS A 186 16.67 -3.35 -2.32
N ILE A 187 15.90 -3.26 -3.43
CA ILE A 187 15.67 -1.99 -4.11
C ILE A 187 14.38 -1.29 -3.67
N VAL A 188 13.55 -1.96 -2.89
CA VAL A 188 12.29 -1.38 -2.43
C VAL A 188 12.55 -0.15 -1.56
N GLY A 189 11.94 0.97 -1.91
CA GLY A 189 12.12 2.26 -1.25
C GLY A 189 13.43 2.99 -1.60
N GLN A 190 14.25 2.44 -2.50
CA GLN A 190 15.45 3.13 -2.97
C GLN A 190 15.08 4.18 -4.03
N SER A 191 15.86 5.26 -4.08
CA SER A 191 15.68 6.29 -5.10
C SER A 191 15.97 5.76 -6.50
N ALA A 192 15.33 6.36 -7.53
CA ALA A 192 15.60 6.05 -8.93
C ALA A 192 17.10 6.19 -9.27
N TYR A 193 17.78 7.20 -8.71
CA TYR A 193 19.22 7.40 -8.89
C TYR A 193 20.04 6.20 -8.42
N LYS A 194 19.69 5.61 -7.29
CA LYS A 194 20.42 4.45 -6.75
C LYS A 194 20.15 3.18 -7.56
N ILE A 195 18.95 3.02 -8.09
CA ILE A 195 18.56 1.87 -8.90
C ILE A 195 19.22 1.92 -10.27
#